data_3c8fe46e1fe19ab78eed0195c7619060
#
_entry.id   3c8fe46e1fe19ab78eed0195c7619060
#
_cell.length_a   1.000
_cell.length_b   1.000
_cell.length_c   1.000
_cell.angle_alpha   90.00
_cell.angle_beta   90.00
_cell.angle_gamma   90.00
#
_symmetry.space_group_name_H-M   'P 1'
#
loop_
_entity.id
_entity.type
_entity.pdbx_description
1 polymer ?
#
loop_
_entity_poly.entity_id
_entity_poly.type
_entity_poly.pdbx_seq_one_letter_code
_entity_poly.pdbx_strand_id
1 'polypeptide(L)'
;MAFRHIVVAGGGVLGAQIAFQTAFKGFDVTIWLRSEGSIGRTEPKLERLYNVYRAEIARVEAALRAGEPLELPRGFGAADSVKSEADIQRLYEAVERAKKNLELSLDLEQCAEEADFIIESMAE
;
A
#
# COMPACT_ATOMS: atom_id res chain seq x y z
N MET A 1 6.32 -21.09 -3.39
CA MET A 1 6.49 -20.32 -2.15
C MET A 1 6.24 -18.85 -2.39
N ALA A 2 5.41 -18.27 -1.59
CA ALA A 2 5.07 -16.85 -1.76
C ALA A 2 6.10 -15.97 -1.07
N PHE A 3 6.43 -14.83 -1.69
CA PHE A 3 7.19 -13.78 -1.03
C PHE A 3 6.31 -13.17 0.06
N ARG A 4 6.88 -12.93 1.22
CA ARG A 4 6.14 -12.36 2.33
C ARG A 4 6.65 -10.99 2.74
N HIS A 5 7.94 -10.77 2.69
CA HIS A 5 8.54 -9.51 3.13
C HIS A 5 9.22 -8.82 1.96
N ILE A 6 8.70 -7.67 1.60
CA ILE A 6 9.22 -6.85 0.51
C ILE A 6 9.86 -5.61 1.10
N VAL A 7 11.06 -5.30 0.65
CA VAL A 7 11.72 -4.05 1.03
C VAL A 7 11.72 -3.13 -0.17
N VAL A 8 11.28 -1.90 0.03
CA VAL A 8 11.35 -0.84 -0.96
C VAL A 8 12.45 0.12 -0.52
N ALA A 9 13.48 0.25 -1.31
CA ALA A 9 14.58 1.16 -1.01
C ALA A 9 14.26 2.52 -1.62
N GLY A 10 13.83 3.46 -0.81
CA GLY A 10 13.46 4.80 -1.24
C GLY A 10 12.03 5.15 -0.92
N GLY A 11 11.83 6.33 -0.32
CA GLY A 11 10.53 6.81 0.14
C GLY A 11 9.99 8.02 -0.62
N GLY A 12 10.42 8.21 -1.87
CA GLY A 12 9.85 9.24 -2.73
C GLY A 12 8.44 8.90 -3.16
N VAL A 13 7.87 9.71 -4.04
CA VAL A 13 6.48 9.52 -4.46
C VAL A 13 6.28 8.11 -5.03
N LEU A 14 7.14 7.69 -5.95
CA LEU A 14 7.01 6.37 -6.56
C LEU A 14 7.25 5.24 -5.57
N GLY A 15 8.28 5.35 -4.73
CA GLY A 15 8.58 4.33 -3.73
C GLY A 15 7.45 4.16 -2.73
N ALA A 16 6.87 5.27 -2.26
CA ALA A 16 5.74 5.23 -1.35
C ALA A 16 4.52 4.55 -2.00
N GLN A 17 4.25 4.85 -3.28
CA GLN A 17 3.14 4.23 -4.01
C GLN A 17 3.34 2.72 -4.16
N ILE A 18 4.54 2.31 -4.54
CA ILE A 18 4.87 0.88 -4.68
C ILE A 18 4.71 0.18 -3.34
N ALA A 19 5.24 0.77 -2.28
CA ALA A 19 5.19 0.18 -0.95
C ALA A 19 3.76 0.03 -0.46
N PHE A 20 2.95 1.08 -0.59
CA PHE A 20 1.58 1.05 -0.10
C PHE A 20 0.74 0.04 -0.89
N GLN A 21 0.87 0.00 -2.22
CA GLN A 21 0.14 -0.95 -3.05
C GLN A 21 0.55 -2.39 -2.73
N THR A 22 1.83 -2.63 -2.50
CA THR A 22 2.33 -3.96 -2.14
C THR A 22 1.77 -4.40 -0.79
N ALA A 23 1.75 -3.50 0.19
CA ALA A 23 1.17 -3.78 1.50
C ALA A 23 -0.35 -4.01 1.40
N PHE A 24 -1.03 -3.24 0.54
CA PHE A 24 -2.45 -3.41 0.29
C PHE A 24 -2.77 -4.81 -0.25
N LYS A 25 -1.86 -5.39 -1.02
CA LYS A 25 -2.02 -6.74 -1.57
C LYS A 25 -1.68 -7.84 -0.56
N GLY A 26 -1.30 -7.49 0.66
CA GLY A 26 -1.14 -8.46 1.74
C GLY A 26 0.29 -8.80 2.13
N PHE A 27 1.28 -8.12 1.55
CA PHE A 27 2.67 -8.34 1.91
C PHE A 27 3.07 -7.48 3.11
N ASP A 28 4.03 -7.96 3.88
CA ASP A 28 4.70 -7.14 4.87
C ASP A 28 5.74 -6.31 4.13
N VAL A 29 5.74 -5.00 4.33
CA VAL A 29 6.59 -4.10 3.57
C VAL A 29 7.39 -3.21 4.51
N THR A 30 8.67 -3.07 4.23
CA THR A 30 9.54 -2.10 4.88
C THR A 30 10.09 -1.15 3.81
N ILE A 31 9.99 0.14 4.07
CA ILE A 31 10.67 1.13 3.24
C ILE A 31 11.98 1.46 3.92
N TRP A 32 13.09 1.20 3.24
CA TRP A 32 14.39 1.63 3.72
C TRP A 32 14.66 3.05 3.28
N LEU A 33 15.10 3.89 4.23
CA LEU A 33 15.39 5.30 4.00
C LEU A 33 16.81 5.62 4.46
N ARG A 34 17.43 6.61 3.82
CA ARG A 34 18.81 6.98 4.11
C ARG A 34 18.98 7.76 5.40
N SER A 35 17.96 8.49 5.83
CA SER A 35 18.11 9.41 6.96
C SER A 35 16.79 9.62 7.67
N GLU A 36 16.87 10.12 8.90
CA GLU A 36 15.67 10.47 9.66
C GLU A 36 14.84 11.55 8.98
N GLY A 37 15.49 12.48 8.28
CA GLY A 37 14.77 13.50 7.52
C GLY A 37 13.91 12.88 6.43
N SER A 38 14.34 11.76 5.85
CA SER A 38 13.56 11.05 4.86
C SER A 38 12.31 10.44 5.47
N ILE A 39 12.37 10.01 6.73
CA ILE A 39 11.18 9.49 7.43
C ILE A 39 10.12 10.58 7.50
N GLY A 40 10.50 11.78 7.93
CA GLY A 40 9.58 12.91 8.02
C GLY A 40 8.95 13.31 6.69
N ARG A 41 9.66 13.08 5.59
CA ARG A 41 9.12 13.38 4.25
C ARG A 41 8.25 12.26 3.71
N THR A 42 8.50 11.03 4.14
CA THR A 42 7.78 9.85 3.63
C THR A 42 6.45 9.63 4.35
N GLU A 43 6.40 9.83 5.66
CA GLU A 43 5.19 9.60 6.43
C GLU A 43 3.96 10.35 5.90
N PRO A 44 4.05 11.64 5.55
CA PRO A 44 2.89 12.34 4.98
C PRO A 44 2.43 11.76 3.64
N LYS A 45 3.35 11.21 2.85
CA LYS A 45 3.00 10.58 1.58
C LYS A 45 2.19 9.31 1.80
N LEU A 46 2.58 8.52 2.80
CA LEU A 46 1.85 7.30 3.14
C LEU A 46 0.47 7.63 3.70
N GLU A 47 0.36 8.64 4.55
CA GLU A 47 -0.92 9.10 5.08
C GLU A 47 -1.85 9.56 3.96
N ARG A 48 -1.30 10.28 2.98
CA ARG A 48 -2.09 10.70 1.82
C ARG A 48 -2.60 9.51 1.03
N LEU A 49 -1.75 8.50 0.80
CA LEU A 49 -2.15 7.29 0.08
C LEU A 49 -3.24 6.54 0.84
N TYR A 50 -3.09 6.41 2.15
CA TYR A 50 -4.10 5.80 2.98
C TYR A 50 -5.46 6.49 2.79
N ASN A 51 -5.48 7.80 2.84
CA ASN A 51 -6.71 8.57 2.67
C ASN A 51 -7.28 8.45 1.25
N VAL A 52 -6.42 8.45 0.23
CA VAL A 52 -6.85 8.28 -1.16
C VAL A 52 -7.49 6.91 -1.37
N TYR A 53 -6.86 5.85 -0.84
CA TYR A 53 -7.42 4.50 -0.97
C TYR A 53 -8.78 4.39 -0.31
N ARG A 54 -8.92 4.94 0.89
CA ARG A 54 -10.21 4.93 1.58
C ARG A 54 -11.29 5.71 0.82
N ALA A 55 -10.93 6.85 0.24
CA ALA A 55 -11.87 7.65 -0.55
C ALA A 55 -12.32 6.89 -1.80
N GLU A 56 -11.39 6.18 -2.45
CA GLU A 56 -11.74 5.37 -3.62
C GLU A 56 -12.68 4.23 -3.27
N ILE A 57 -12.45 3.57 -2.13
CA ILE A 57 -13.33 2.49 -1.67
C ILE A 57 -14.71 3.05 -1.34
N ALA A 58 -14.79 4.22 -0.70
CA ALA A 58 -16.06 4.87 -0.40
C ALA A 58 -16.85 5.20 -1.67
N ARG A 59 -16.15 5.60 -2.73
CA ARG A 59 -16.78 5.89 -4.01
C ARG A 59 -17.38 4.61 -4.62
N VAL A 60 -16.64 3.51 -4.56
CA VAL A 60 -17.13 2.21 -5.05
C VAL A 60 -18.33 1.74 -4.23
N GLU A 61 -18.26 1.92 -2.92
CA GLU A 61 -19.35 1.55 -2.02
C GLU A 61 -20.63 2.32 -2.35
N ALA A 62 -20.50 3.62 -2.58
CA ALA A 62 -21.65 4.45 -2.94
C ALA A 62 -22.29 3.98 -4.25
N ALA A 63 -21.49 3.63 -5.24
CA ALA A 63 -21.98 3.13 -6.51
C ALA A 63 -22.68 1.78 -6.34
N LEU A 64 -22.13 0.90 -5.49
CA LEU A 64 -22.74 -0.39 -5.19
C LEU A 64 -24.14 -0.21 -4.57
N ARG A 65 -24.26 0.67 -3.59
CA ARG A 65 -25.51 0.93 -2.91
C ARG A 65 -26.57 1.58 -3.83
N ALA A 66 -26.09 2.37 -4.79
CA ALA A 66 -26.99 3.01 -5.76
C ALA A 66 -27.37 2.11 -6.92
N GLY A 67 -26.79 0.90 -7.00
CA GLY A 67 -27.05 -0.01 -8.11
C GLY A 67 -26.42 0.43 -9.42
N GLU A 68 -25.38 1.28 -9.36
CA GLU A 68 -24.69 1.79 -10.53
C GLU A 68 -23.56 0.87 -10.96
N PRO A 69 -23.12 0.94 -12.24
CA PRO A 69 -21.95 0.17 -12.66
C PRO A 69 -20.72 0.51 -11.82
N LEU A 70 -19.96 -0.51 -11.43
CA LEU A 70 -18.77 -0.32 -10.61
C LEU A 70 -17.53 -0.19 -11.48
N GLU A 71 -16.70 0.80 -11.15
CA GLU A 71 -15.38 0.96 -11.74
C GLU A 71 -14.37 0.95 -10.62
N LEU A 72 -13.54 -0.11 -10.57
CA LEU A 72 -12.49 -0.19 -9.57
C LEU A 72 -11.23 0.52 -10.06
N PRO A 73 -10.56 1.29 -9.19
CA PRO A 73 -9.27 1.85 -9.54
C PRO A 73 -8.27 0.75 -9.87
N ARG A 74 -7.28 1.08 -10.68
CA ARG A 74 -6.20 0.14 -11.00
C ARG A 74 -5.55 -0.33 -9.71
N GLY A 75 -5.36 -1.64 -9.59
CA GLY A 75 -4.73 -2.24 -8.42
C GLY A 75 -5.68 -2.65 -7.32
N PHE A 76 -6.97 -2.35 -7.42
CA PHE A 76 -7.96 -2.71 -6.39
C PHE A 76 -8.62 -4.07 -6.65
N GLY A 77 -8.34 -4.68 -7.77
CA GLY A 77 -8.89 -5.98 -8.13
C GLY A 77 -9.64 -5.94 -9.45
N ALA A 78 -10.15 -7.09 -9.88
CA ALA A 78 -10.96 -7.17 -11.09
C ALA A 78 -12.30 -6.45 -10.89
N ALA A 79 -12.86 -5.93 -11.97
CA ALA A 79 -14.11 -5.16 -11.90
C ALA A 79 -15.26 -5.96 -11.29
N ASP A 80 -15.25 -7.27 -11.47
CA ASP A 80 -16.29 -8.15 -10.95
C ASP A 80 -16.00 -8.72 -9.56
N SER A 81 -14.93 -8.26 -8.92
CA SER A 81 -14.53 -8.76 -7.59
C SER A 81 -15.39 -8.18 -6.46
N VAL A 82 -16.08 -7.07 -6.71
CA VAL A 82 -16.93 -6.42 -5.71
C VAL A 82 -18.38 -6.62 -6.08
N LYS A 83 -19.08 -7.41 -5.29
CA LYS A 83 -20.49 -7.77 -5.53
C LYS A 83 -21.39 -7.47 -4.34
N SER A 84 -20.81 -7.25 -3.17
CA SER A 84 -21.58 -7.07 -1.94
C SER A 84 -20.84 -6.16 -0.95
N GLU A 85 -21.56 -5.76 0.11
CA GLU A 85 -20.94 -5.00 1.20
C GLU A 85 -19.81 -5.76 1.87
N ALA A 86 -19.86 -7.09 1.88
CA ALA A 86 -18.76 -7.89 2.43
C ALA A 86 -17.47 -7.68 1.63
N ASP A 87 -17.56 -7.53 0.32
CA ASP A 87 -16.40 -7.28 -0.53
C ASP A 87 -15.84 -5.88 -0.26
N ILE A 88 -16.70 -4.89 -0.06
CA ILE A 88 -16.29 -3.53 0.33
C ILE A 88 -15.54 -3.58 1.67
N GLN A 89 -16.06 -4.33 2.63
CA GLN A 89 -15.42 -4.44 3.94
C GLN A 89 -14.03 -5.06 3.82
N ARG A 90 -13.84 -6.03 2.94
CA ARG A 90 -12.51 -6.62 2.69
C ARG A 90 -11.52 -5.59 2.15
N LEU A 91 -11.99 -4.68 1.30
CA LEU A 91 -11.13 -3.60 0.79
C LEU A 91 -10.71 -2.66 1.89
N TYR A 92 -11.63 -2.26 2.78
CA TYR A 92 -11.28 -1.43 3.92
C TYR A 92 -10.31 -2.15 4.86
N GLU A 93 -10.52 -3.42 5.11
CA GLU A 93 -9.60 -4.21 5.94
C GLU A 93 -8.21 -4.28 5.33
N ALA A 94 -8.13 -4.40 4.00
CA ALA A 94 -6.86 -4.43 3.30
C ALA A 94 -6.09 -3.11 3.45
N VAL A 95 -6.78 -1.97 3.41
CA VAL A 95 -6.16 -0.67 3.60
C VAL A 95 -5.66 -0.50 5.04
N GLU A 96 -6.46 -0.91 6.02
CA GLU A 96 -6.04 -0.83 7.43
C GLU A 96 -4.85 -1.73 7.70
N ARG A 97 -4.85 -2.93 7.13
CA ARG A 97 -3.72 -3.85 7.26
C ARG A 97 -2.46 -3.28 6.60
N ALA A 98 -2.61 -2.64 5.43
CA ALA A 98 -1.49 -2.01 4.76
C ALA A 98 -0.84 -0.95 5.63
N LYS A 99 -1.65 -0.08 6.24
CA LYS A 99 -1.16 0.96 7.13
C LYS A 99 -0.41 0.36 8.32
N LYS A 100 -0.94 -0.72 8.89
CA LYS A 100 -0.36 -1.37 10.05
C LYS A 100 0.93 -2.11 9.74
N ASN A 101 1.00 -2.77 8.58
CA ASN A 101 2.09 -3.67 8.24
C ASN A 101 3.21 -3.01 7.41
N LEU A 102 3.11 -1.72 7.15
CA LEU A 102 4.14 -0.99 6.43
C LEU A 102 5.02 -0.26 7.43
N GLU A 103 6.31 -0.55 7.42
CA GLU A 103 7.28 0.02 8.35
C GLU A 103 8.33 0.84 7.63
N LEU A 104 8.92 1.81 8.34
CA LEU A 104 10.04 2.60 7.85
C LEU A 104 11.28 2.20 8.63
N SER A 105 12.42 2.07 7.96
CA SER A 105 13.66 1.68 8.61
C SER A 105 14.86 2.40 8.00
N LEU A 106 15.84 2.69 8.85
CA LEU A 106 17.13 3.23 8.42
C LEU A 106 18.20 2.14 8.36
N ASP A 107 17.89 0.93 8.81
CA ASP A 107 18.85 -0.16 8.92
C ASP A 107 18.81 -1.03 7.64
N LEU A 108 19.67 -0.69 6.70
CA LEU A 108 19.74 -1.41 5.42
C LEU A 108 20.12 -2.87 5.60
N GLU A 109 21.04 -3.14 6.53
CA GLU A 109 21.51 -4.49 6.74
C GLU A 109 20.41 -5.42 7.22
N GLN A 110 19.64 -4.95 8.22
CA GLN A 110 18.50 -5.72 8.72
C GLN A 110 17.43 -5.87 7.65
N CYS A 111 17.14 -4.81 6.90
CA CYS A 111 16.19 -4.88 5.79
C CYS A 111 16.58 -5.95 4.78
N ALA A 112 17.87 -5.98 4.41
CA ALA A 112 18.37 -6.95 3.43
C ALA A 112 18.27 -8.37 3.94
N GLU A 113 18.54 -8.59 5.23
CA GLU A 113 18.44 -9.92 5.83
C GLU A 113 17.02 -10.47 5.84
N GLU A 114 16.04 -9.62 6.07
CA GLU A 114 14.64 -10.03 6.21
C GLU A 114 13.89 -10.06 4.87
N ALA A 115 14.44 -9.43 3.84
CA ALA A 115 13.73 -9.27 2.58
C ALA A 115 13.70 -10.56 1.77
N ASP A 116 12.51 -10.92 1.28
CA ASP A 116 12.37 -11.90 0.22
C ASP A 116 12.61 -11.27 -1.14
N PHE A 117 12.35 -9.97 -1.23
CA PHE A 117 12.49 -9.21 -2.46
C PHE A 117 12.80 -7.75 -2.12
N ILE A 118 13.70 -7.14 -2.88
CA ILE A 118 14.04 -5.72 -2.70
C ILE A 118 13.74 -4.96 -3.99
N ILE A 119 12.96 -3.90 -3.87
CA ILE A 119 12.65 -3.00 -4.99
C ILE A 119 13.40 -1.71 -4.75
N GLU A 120 14.28 -1.35 -5.67
CA GLU A 120 15.05 -0.12 -5.58
C GLU A 120 14.28 1.01 -6.28
N SER A 121 14.03 2.08 -5.54
CA SER A 121 13.25 3.23 -6.02
C SER A 121 13.87 4.54 -5.53
N MET A 122 15.19 4.57 -5.41
CA MET A 122 15.86 5.78 -4.94
C MET A 122 16.08 6.74 -6.10
N ALA A 123 15.91 8.04 -5.80
CA ALA A 123 16.23 9.09 -6.77
C ALA A 123 17.74 9.15 -6.98
N GLU A 124 18.13 9.37 -8.21
CA GLU A 124 19.53 9.53 -8.56
C GLU A 124 20.04 10.94 -8.28
#